data_16f6b61ecbcae7a26ea4b571d1f8e03b
#
_entry.id   16f6b61ecbcae7a26ea4b571d1f8e03b
#
_cell.length_a   1.000
_cell.length_b   1.000
_cell.length_c   1.000
_cell.angle_alpha   90.00
_cell.angle_beta   90.00
_cell.angle_gamma   90.00
#
_symmetry.space_group_name_H-M   'P 1'
#
loop_
_entity.id
_entity.type
_entity.pdbx_description
1 polymer ?
#
loop_
_entity_poly.entity_id
_entity_poly.type
_entity_poly.pdbx_seq_one_letter_code
_entity_poly.pdbx_strand_id
1 'polypeptide(L)'
;MLPEPQIRTAAHECVKQMIHADVANDEPLISSGRIDSLSILKLITLLEGKLGVRLPAANLQPDDFENIDIIVETVDRVAVSK
;
A
#
# COMPACT_ATOMS: atom_id res chain seq x y z
N MET A 1 -6.44 14.96 5.83
CA MET A 1 -6.22 14.25 4.55
C MET A 1 -4.76 14.38 4.14
N LEU A 2 -4.16 13.29 3.71
CA LEU A 2 -2.75 13.29 3.32
C LEU A 2 -2.58 13.72 1.87
N PRO A 3 -1.52 14.49 1.56
CA PRO A 3 -1.21 14.80 0.15
C PRO A 3 -0.88 13.53 -0.62
N GLU A 4 -1.33 13.45 -1.87
CA GLU A 4 -1.07 12.29 -2.73
C GLU A 4 0.43 11.97 -2.86
N PRO A 5 1.33 12.95 -3.07
CA PRO A 5 2.75 12.63 -3.17
C PRO A 5 3.32 11.95 -1.93
N GLN A 6 2.82 12.32 -0.75
CA GLN A 6 3.26 11.69 0.50
C GLN A 6 2.81 10.23 0.55
N ILE A 7 1.58 9.95 0.15
CA ILE A 7 1.05 8.59 0.11
C ILE A 7 1.86 7.75 -0.89
N ARG A 8 2.13 8.30 -2.06
CA ARG A 8 2.87 7.59 -3.11
C ARG A 8 4.28 7.25 -2.67
N THR A 9 4.98 8.20 -2.06
CA THR A 9 6.32 7.96 -1.54
C THR A 9 6.31 6.84 -0.50
N ALA A 10 5.35 6.89 0.44
CA ALA A 10 5.23 5.87 1.47
C ALA A 10 4.93 4.50 0.86
N ALA A 11 4.06 4.45 -0.15
CA ALA A 11 3.72 3.19 -0.81
C ALA A 11 4.96 2.57 -1.48
N HIS A 12 5.73 3.37 -2.21
CA HIS A 12 6.97 2.88 -2.83
C HIS A 12 7.96 2.38 -1.78
N GLU A 13 8.13 3.11 -0.69
CA GLU A 13 9.06 2.72 0.37
C GLU A 13 8.64 1.42 1.05
N CYS A 14 7.35 1.27 1.34
CA CYS A 14 6.84 0.07 1.98
C CYS A 14 6.98 -1.15 1.08
N VAL A 15 6.65 -1.01 -0.21
CA VAL A 15 6.80 -2.11 -1.16
C VAL A 15 8.28 -2.48 -1.32
N LYS A 16 9.15 -1.48 -1.43
CA LYS A 16 10.59 -1.74 -1.54
C LYS A 16 11.12 -2.49 -0.32
N GLN A 17 10.62 -2.15 0.86
CA GLN A 17 11.02 -2.83 2.09
C GLN A 17 10.60 -4.28 2.08
N MET A 18 9.46 -4.60 1.46
CA MET A 18 8.94 -5.96 1.43
C MET A 18 9.61 -6.83 0.35
N ILE A 19 9.79 -6.29 -0.85
CA ILE A 19 10.28 -7.11 -1.98
C ILE A 19 11.72 -6.78 -2.38
N HIS A 20 12.34 -5.80 -1.73
CA HIS A 20 13.73 -5.41 -1.94
C HIS A 20 14.01 -4.97 -3.39
N ALA A 21 13.04 -4.31 -4.01
CA ALA A 21 13.17 -3.82 -5.38
C ALA A 21 12.29 -2.59 -5.57
N ASP A 22 12.71 -1.70 -6.46
CA ASP A 22 11.90 -0.58 -6.89
C ASP A 22 10.89 -1.06 -7.92
N VAL A 23 9.70 -0.46 -7.91
CA VAL A 23 8.64 -0.81 -8.86
C VAL A 23 8.08 0.43 -9.51
N ALA A 24 7.57 0.29 -10.73
CA ALA A 24 6.85 1.37 -11.40
C ALA A 24 5.46 1.52 -10.77
N ASN A 25 4.84 2.67 -10.97
CA ASN A 25 3.52 2.96 -10.39
C ASN A 25 2.43 2.00 -10.84
N ASP A 26 2.54 1.46 -12.04
CA ASP A 26 1.54 0.56 -12.62
C ASP A 26 2.00 -0.90 -12.63
N GLU A 27 3.14 -1.20 -12.03
CA GLU A 27 3.70 -2.55 -12.06
C GLU A 27 2.85 -3.48 -11.20
N PRO A 28 2.39 -4.63 -11.75
CA PRO A 28 1.52 -5.54 -11.00
C PRO A 28 2.28 -6.19 -9.84
N LEU A 29 1.69 -6.14 -8.65
CA LEU A 29 2.29 -6.69 -7.44
C LEU A 29 1.60 -7.96 -7.00
N ILE A 30 0.27 -7.97 -6.99
CA ILE A 30 -0.51 -9.11 -6.52
C ILE A 30 -0.63 -10.16 -7.63
N SER A 31 -1.06 -9.73 -8.83
CA SER A 31 -1.26 -10.67 -9.93
C SER A 31 0.05 -11.27 -10.42
N SER A 32 1.18 -10.59 -10.21
CA SER A 32 2.49 -11.12 -10.56
C SER A 32 3.06 -12.08 -9.52
N GLY A 33 2.44 -12.16 -8.34
CA GLY A 33 2.94 -13.00 -7.25
C GLY A 33 4.06 -12.36 -6.42
N ARG A 34 4.44 -11.11 -6.68
CA ARG A 34 5.47 -10.44 -5.90
C ARG A 34 5.04 -10.20 -4.45
N ILE A 35 3.75 -9.90 -4.25
CA ILE A 35 3.17 -9.76 -2.92
C ILE A 35 1.97 -10.71 -2.87
N ASP A 36 1.97 -11.63 -1.91
CA ASP A 36 0.84 -12.55 -1.76
C ASP A 36 -0.15 -12.00 -0.74
N SER A 37 -1.30 -12.67 -0.62
CA SER A 37 -2.38 -12.20 0.25
C SER A 37 -2.00 -12.21 1.73
N LEU A 38 -1.09 -13.08 2.14
CA LEU A 38 -0.62 -13.10 3.53
C LEU A 38 0.27 -11.89 3.83
N SER A 39 1.05 -11.45 2.85
CA SER A 39 1.96 -10.31 3.02
C SER A 39 1.23 -8.97 3.02
N ILE A 40 -0.03 -8.93 2.57
CA ILE A 40 -0.81 -7.70 2.54
C ILE A 40 -0.99 -7.11 3.94
N LEU A 41 -1.20 -7.95 4.96
CA LEU A 41 -1.31 -7.45 6.33
C LEU A 41 -0.04 -6.72 6.76
N LYS A 42 1.13 -7.23 6.37
CA LYS A 42 2.39 -6.57 6.65
C LYS A 42 2.48 -5.23 5.92
N LEU A 43 2.06 -5.19 4.67
CA LEU A 43 2.06 -3.96 3.89
C LEU A 43 1.15 -2.91 4.53
N ILE A 44 -0.03 -3.30 4.96
CA ILE A 44 -0.97 -2.41 5.65
C ILE A 44 -0.31 -1.84 6.91
N THR A 45 0.32 -2.69 7.72
CA THR A 45 0.99 -2.26 8.95
C THR A 45 2.11 -1.26 8.65
N LEU A 46 2.90 -1.51 7.60
CA LEU A 46 3.98 -0.60 7.21
C LEU A 46 3.43 0.75 6.75
N LEU A 47 2.35 0.74 5.96
CA LEU A 47 1.72 1.97 5.50
C LEU A 47 1.16 2.78 6.68
N GLU A 48 0.49 2.11 7.62
CA GLU A 48 -0.03 2.77 8.81
C GLU A 48 1.08 3.45 9.60
N GLY A 49 2.21 2.77 9.76
CA GLY A 49 3.34 3.33 10.48
C GLY A 49 3.99 4.51 9.76
N LYS A 50 4.12 4.41 8.44
CA LYS A 50 4.74 5.47 7.63
C LYS A 50 3.88 6.72 7.57
N LEU A 51 2.57 6.55 7.46
CA LEU A 51 1.65 7.66 7.22
C LEU A 51 0.97 8.16 8.50
N GLY A 52 1.10 7.44 9.61
CA GLY A 52 0.45 7.82 10.86
C GLY A 52 -1.07 7.74 10.77
N VAL A 53 -1.59 6.77 10.03
CA VAL A 53 -3.02 6.59 9.84
C VAL A 53 -3.43 5.17 10.20
N ARG A 54 -4.74 4.95 10.27
CA ARG A 54 -5.32 3.62 10.43
C ARG A 54 -6.01 3.21 9.14
N LEU A 55 -5.78 1.97 8.72
CA LEU A 55 -6.40 1.42 7.53
C LEU A 55 -7.32 0.27 7.95
N PRO A 56 -8.60 0.25 7.50
CA PRO A 56 -9.55 -0.79 7.92
C PRO A 56 -9.32 -2.09 7.15
N ALA A 57 -8.33 -2.87 7.59
CA ALA A 57 -7.89 -4.08 6.90
C ALA A 57 -9.03 -5.05 6.61
N ALA A 58 -10.04 -5.13 7.49
CA ALA A 58 -11.16 -6.04 7.31
C ALA A 58 -11.99 -5.72 6.06
N ASN A 59 -11.92 -4.49 5.56
CA ASN A 59 -12.69 -4.04 4.40
C ASN A 59 -11.84 -3.97 3.13
N LEU A 60 -10.58 -4.40 3.21
CA LEU A 60 -9.66 -4.33 2.08
C LEU A 60 -9.40 -5.71 1.51
N GLN A 61 -9.16 -5.76 0.20
CA GLN A 61 -8.91 -7.00 -0.53
C GLN A 61 -7.56 -6.92 -1.22
N PRO A 62 -7.00 -8.06 -1.67
CA PRO A 62 -5.72 -8.05 -2.37
C PRO A 62 -5.70 -7.10 -3.57
N ASP A 63 -6.79 -7.01 -4.32
CA ASP A 63 -6.87 -6.15 -5.50
C ASP A 63 -6.66 -4.67 -5.17
N ASP A 64 -6.91 -4.27 -3.91
CA ASP A 64 -6.70 -2.89 -3.47
C ASP A 64 -5.21 -2.53 -3.39
N PHE A 65 -4.33 -3.51 -3.57
CA PHE A 65 -2.88 -3.35 -3.49
C PHE A 65 -2.16 -3.84 -4.74
N GLU A 66 -2.87 -3.91 -5.87
CA GLU A 66 -2.33 -4.49 -7.11
C GLU A 66 -1.13 -3.72 -7.66
N ASN A 67 -1.14 -2.40 -7.55
CA ASN A 67 0.01 -1.57 -7.95
C ASN A 67 0.04 -0.31 -7.09
N ILE A 68 1.08 0.50 -7.28
CA ILE A 68 1.25 1.72 -6.48
C ILE A 68 0.09 2.69 -6.69
N ASP A 69 -0.34 2.87 -7.95
CA ASP A 69 -1.46 3.78 -8.23
C ASP A 69 -2.72 3.37 -7.47
N ILE A 70 -3.02 2.08 -7.43
CA ILE A 70 -4.19 1.56 -6.72
C ILE A 70 -4.01 1.69 -5.21
N ILE A 71 -2.79 1.44 -4.70
CA ILE A 71 -2.51 1.63 -3.28
C ILE A 71 -2.77 3.07 -2.86
N VAL A 72 -2.32 4.03 -3.68
CA VAL A 72 -2.55 5.45 -3.40
C VAL A 72 -4.04 5.76 -3.33
N GLU A 73 -4.81 5.29 -4.32
CA GLU A 73 -6.27 5.49 -4.32
C GLU A 73 -6.92 4.85 -3.10
N THR A 74 -6.50 3.64 -2.75
CA THR A 74 -7.07 2.91 -1.61
C THR A 74 -6.81 3.67 -0.32
N VAL A 75 -5.57 4.09 -0.08
CA VAL A 75 -5.23 4.82 1.14
C VAL A 75 -6.00 6.14 1.21
N ASP A 76 -6.05 6.87 0.09
CA ASP A 76 -6.76 8.14 0.04
C ASP A 76 -8.25 7.98 0.38
N ARG A 77 -8.85 6.86 -0.06
CA ARG A 77 -10.27 6.59 0.14
C ARG A 77 -10.59 6.15 1.57
N VAL A 78 -9.73 5.32 2.19
CA VAL A 78 -10.10 4.64 3.43
C VAL A 78 -9.30 5.04 4.66
N ALA A 79 -8.21 5.79 4.52
CA ALA A 79 -7.35 6.12 5.66
C ALA A 79 -8.10 6.99 6.67
N VAL A 80 -7.92 6.66 7.95
CA VAL A 80 -8.52 7.39 9.06
C VAL A 80 -7.38 7.87 9.94
N SER A 81 -7.46 9.10 10.42
CA SER A 81 -6.46 9.63 11.35
C SER A 81 -6.43 8.82 12.63
N LYS A 82 -5.22 8.56 13.10
CA LYS A 82 -5.04 7.89 14.39
C LYS A 82 -5.45 8.77 15.54
#